data_b86f391730380e9b692b8f42f0e4dc0c
#
_entry.id   b86f391730380e9b692b8f42f0e4dc0c
#
_cell.length_a   1.000
_cell.length_b   1.000
_cell.length_c   1.000
_cell.angle_alpha   90.00
_cell.angle_beta   90.00
_cell.angle_gamma   90.00
#
_symmetry.space_group_name_H-M   'P 1'
#
loop_
_entity.id
_entity.type
_entity.pdbx_description
1 polymer ?
#
loop_
_entity_poly.entity_id
_entity_poly.type
_entity_poly.pdbx_seq_one_letter_code
_entity_poly.pdbx_strand_id
1 'polypeptide(L)'
;MDNKNGKAIPSRWEYRIILDDRDKDEHNHCYYIGSVHFGEKEETVLSVSDPAYPQGDNIDDLQDDMVLMSEAISQEVLRWSEL
;
A
#
# COMPACT_ATOMS: atom_id res chain seq x y z
N MET A 1 12.51 20.06 6.06
CA MET A 1 12.99 19.26 7.16
C MET A 1 14.07 18.32 6.71
N ASP A 2 15.19 18.34 7.34
CA ASP A 2 16.20 17.45 6.88
C ASP A 2 16.05 16.06 7.51
N ASN A 3 16.63 15.12 6.83
CA ASN A 3 16.59 13.71 7.24
C ASN A 3 17.88 13.40 7.96
N LYS A 4 17.98 13.84 9.20
CA LYS A 4 19.21 13.75 9.98
C LYS A 4 19.73 12.33 10.14
N ASN A 5 18.88 11.35 10.04
CA ASN A 5 19.25 9.97 10.23
C ASN A 5 19.57 9.25 8.92
N GLY A 6 19.52 9.96 7.81
CA GLY A 6 19.75 9.35 6.52
C GLY A 6 18.65 8.44 6.03
N LYS A 7 17.52 8.40 6.74
CA LYS A 7 16.38 7.58 6.35
C LYS A 7 15.54 8.32 5.34
N ALA A 8 14.99 7.57 4.38
CA ALA A 8 14.06 8.14 3.43
C ALA A 8 12.79 8.59 4.14
N ILE A 9 12.24 9.71 3.68
CA ILE A 9 11.00 10.26 4.23
C ILE A 9 9.89 9.97 3.24
N PRO A 10 8.78 9.38 3.69
CA PRO A 10 7.65 9.15 2.78
C PRO A 10 7.15 10.48 2.23
N SER A 11 7.02 10.59 0.91
CA SER A 11 6.48 11.79 0.27
C SER A 11 5.00 11.65 -0.05
N ARG A 12 4.51 10.43 -0.19
CA ARG A 12 3.09 10.17 -0.42
C ARG A 12 2.77 8.74 -0.06
N TRP A 13 1.50 8.48 0.11
CA TRP A 13 1.03 7.11 0.28
C TRP A 13 -0.25 6.93 -0.53
N GLU A 14 -0.54 5.68 -0.86
CA GLU A 14 -1.79 5.35 -1.52
C GLU A 14 -2.12 3.89 -1.26
N TYR A 15 -3.39 3.53 -1.46
CA TYR A 15 -3.77 2.13 -1.44
C TYR A 15 -3.38 1.47 -2.76
N ARG A 16 -2.89 0.26 -2.67
CA ARG A 16 -2.54 -0.54 -3.85
C ARG A 16 -2.98 -1.99 -3.63
N ILE A 17 -3.26 -2.66 -4.73
CA ILE A 17 -3.46 -4.10 -4.68
C ILE A 17 -2.08 -4.74 -4.62
N ILE A 18 -1.92 -5.65 -3.67
CA ILE A 18 -0.65 -6.31 -3.41
C ILE A 18 -0.85 -7.80 -3.55
N LEU A 19 0.02 -8.43 -4.31
CA LEU A 19 0.08 -9.88 -4.37
C LEU A 19 1.12 -10.34 -3.35
N ASP A 20 0.65 -11.06 -2.33
CA ASP A 20 1.55 -11.66 -1.36
C ASP A 20 2.00 -13.00 -1.91
N ASP A 21 3.15 -12.99 -2.54
CA ASP A 21 3.75 -14.17 -3.17
C ASP A 21 4.99 -14.64 -2.42
N ARG A 22 5.05 -14.39 -1.11
CA ARG A 22 6.21 -14.77 -0.30
C ARG A 22 6.32 -16.25 -0.05
N ASP A 23 5.19 -16.96 -0.03
CA ASP A 23 5.20 -18.41 0.19
C ASP A 23 5.62 -19.14 -1.08
N LYS A 24 6.38 -20.22 -0.92
CA LYS A 24 6.81 -21.02 -2.05
C LYS A 24 5.65 -21.73 -2.75
N ASP A 25 4.61 -22.05 -1.99
CA ASP A 25 3.41 -22.68 -2.52
C ASP A 25 2.47 -21.60 -3.01
N GLU A 26 2.27 -21.53 -4.32
CA GLU A 26 1.42 -20.50 -4.88
C GLU A 26 -0.04 -20.62 -4.46
N HIS A 27 -0.47 -21.76 -3.92
CA HIS A 27 -1.82 -21.88 -3.33
C HIS A 27 -1.98 -21.01 -2.10
N ASN A 28 -0.86 -20.59 -1.48
CA ASN A 28 -0.89 -19.71 -0.33
C ASN A 28 -0.73 -18.23 -0.72
N HIS A 29 -0.63 -17.95 -2.01
CA HIS A 29 -0.58 -16.57 -2.47
C HIS A 29 -1.96 -15.95 -2.40
N CYS A 30 -2.02 -14.67 -2.07
CA CYS A 30 -3.29 -13.95 -2.03
C CYS A 30 -3.09 -12.51 -2.45
N TYR A 31 -4.17 -11.92 -2.90
CA TYR A 31 -4.21 -10.50 -3.21
C TYR A 31 -4.90 -9.78 -2.08
N TYR A 32 -4.39 -8.60 -1.74
CA TYR A 32 -5.05 -7.77 -0.74
C TYR A 32 -4.81 -6.31 -1.06
N ILE A 33 -5.57 -5.44 -0.41
CA ILE A 33 -5.35 -4.00 -0.51
C ILE A 33 -4.57 -3.56 0.71
N GLY A 34 -3.42 -2.94 0.49
CA GLY A 34 -2.61 -2.39 1.55
C GLY A 34 -2.28 -0.94 1.28
N SER A 35 -1.83 -0.25 2.31
CA SER A 35 -1.31 1.11 2.14
C SER A 35 0.18 1.01 1.82
N VAL A 36 0.60 1.79 0.85
CA VAL A 36 1.99 1.79 0.37
C VAL A 36 2.52 3.20 0.49
N HIS A 37 3.67 3.34 1.12
CA HIS A 37 4.35 4.62 1.26
C HIS A 37 5.49 4.68 0.27
N PHE A 38 5.54 5.76 -0.48
CA PHE A 38 6.55 5.99 -1.51
C PHE A 38 7.51 7.09 -1.06
N GLY A 39 8.75 6.97 -1.47
CA GLY A 39 9.74 8.00 -1.23
C GLY A 39 9.71 9.10 -2.26
N GLU A 40 10.65 10.04 -2.13
CA GLU A 40 10.74 11.16 -3.07
C GLU A 40 11.13 10.71 -4.47
N LYS A 41 11.91 9.65 -4.57
CA LYS A 41 12.27 9.11 -5.87
C LYS A 41 11.08 8.38 -6.44
N GLU A 42 10.87 8.60 -7.71
CA GLU A 42 9.76 7.99 -8.42
C GLU A 42 9.74 6.49 -8.20
N GLU A 43 8.57 5.99 -7.86
CA GLU A 43 8.28 4.55 -7.69
C GLU A 43 9.09 3.84 -6.61
N THR A 44 9.77 4.57 -5.76
CA THR A 44 10.48 3.94 -4.65
C THR A 44 9.51 3.60 -3.54
N VAL A 45 9.32 2.30 -3.30
CA VAL A 45 8.45 1.84 -2.21
C VAL A 45 9.25 1.79 -0.93
N LEU A 46 8.79 2.51 0.09
CA LEU A 46 9.43 2.54 1.40
C LEU A 46 8.83 1.54 2.36
N SER A 47 7.52 1.34 2.32
CA SER A 47 6.86 0.39 3.20
C SER A 47 5.52 -0.02 2.62
N VAL A 48 5.09 -1.22 3.00
CA VAL A 48 3.81 -1.81 2.59
C VAL A 48 3.15 -2.34 3.84
N SER A 49 1.88 -2.01 4.03
CA SER A 49 1.14 -2.46 5.20
C SER A 49 0.65 -3.90 5.02
N ASP A 50 0.21 -4.49 6.15
CA ASP A 50 -0.64 -5.66 6.13
C ASP A 50 -1.99 -5.32 5.51
N PRO A 51 -2.86 -6.31 5.27
CA PRO A 51 -4.18 -6.02 4.70
C PRO A 51 -4.91 -4.92 5.44
N ALA A 52 -5.35 -3.94 4.68
CA ALA A 52 -6.12 -2.83 5.19
C ALA A 52 -7.61 -3.13 5.04
N TYR A 53 -8.41 -2.55 5.91
CA TYR A 53 -9.86 -2.60 5.77
C TYR A 53 -10.39 -1.18 5.91
N PRO A 54 -11.55 -0.91 5.28
CA PRO A 54 -12.07 0.45 5.32
C PRO A 54 -12.48 0.82 6.75
N GLN A 55 -12.19 2.05 7.13
CA GLN A 55 -12.51 2.57 8.45
C GLN A 55 -12.86 4.04 8.35
N GLY A 56 -13.56 4.51 9.36
CA GLY A 56 -13.88 5.91 9.48
C GLY A 56 -14.54 6.17 10.83
N ASP A 57 -14.49 7.40 11.27
CA ASP A 57 -15.13 7.82 12.52
C ASP A 57 -16.65 7.93 12.38
N ASN A 58 -17.11 7.98 11.16
CA ASN A 58 -18.54 8.03 10.83
C ASN A 58 -18.74 7.39 9.47
N ILE A 59 -19.99 7.30 9.03
CA ILE A 59 -20.31 6.65 7.76
C ILE A 59 -19.69 7.37 6.58
N ASP A 60 -19.67 8.69 6.58
CA ASP A 60 -19.11 9.46 5.48
C ASP A 60 -17.63 9.20 5.34
N ASP A 61 -16.90 9.19 6.45
CA ASP A 61 -15.48 8.88 6.45
C ASP A 61 -15.21 7.45 5.97
N LEU A 62 -16.05 6.51 6.39
CA LEU A 62 -15.93 5.14 5.96
C LEU A 62 -16.11 5.02 4.44
N GLN A 63 -17.10 5.70 3.90
CA GLN A 63 -17.36 5.69 2.46
C GLN A 63 -16.20 6.31 1.69
N ASP A 64 -15.64 7.40 2.19
CA ASP A 64 -14.49 8.03 1.57
C ASP A 64 -13.30 7.08 1.52
N ASP A 65 -13.07 6.34 2.61
CA ASP A 65 -11.98 5.38 2.65
C ASP A 65 -12.21 4.24 1.65
N MET A 66 -13.44 3.77 1.53
CA MET A 66 -13.78 2.75 0.55
C MET A 66 -13.54 3.22 -0.89
N VAL A 67 -13.85 4.49 -1.17
CA VAL A 67 -13.58 5.06 -2.49
C VAL A 67 -12.08 5.09 -2.77
N LEU A 68 -11.29 5.52 -1.79
CA LEU A 68 -9.83 5.52 -1.94
C LEU A 68 -9.30 4.12 -2.20
N MET A 69 -9.81 3.13 -1.47
CA MET A 69 -9.39 1.75 -1.67
C MET A 69 -9.75 1.24 -3.06
N SER A 70 -10.92 1.63 -3.56
CA SER A 70 -11.37 1.18 -4.87
C SER A 70 -10.48 1.72 -5.99
N GLU A 71 -9.83 2.84 -5.77
CA GLU A 71 -8.93 3.42 -6.77
C GLU A 71 -7.70 2.56 -6.99
N ALA A 72 -7.37 1.68 -6.04
CA ALA A 72 -6.26 0.76 -6.22
C ALA A 72 -6.46 -0.18 -7.40
N ILE A 73 -7.71 -0.44 -7.78
CA ILE A 73 -8.04 -1.33 -8.89
C ILE A 73 -7.45 -0.83 -10.21
N SER A 74 -7.36 0.48 -10.37
CA SER A 74 -6.84 1.08 -11.60
C SER A 74 -5.31 1.18 -11.62
N GLN A 75 -4.65 0.78 -10.54
CA GLN A 75 -3.20 0.85 -10.44
C GLN A 75 -2.58 -0.52 -10.68
N GLU A 76 -1.29 -0.51 -11.00
CA GLU A 76 -0.55 -1.75 -11.20
C GLU A 76 -0.45 -2.53 -9.90
N VAL A 77 -0.61 -3.84 -9.98
CA VAL A 77 -0.45 -4.73 -8.83
C VAL A 77 1.02 -4.77 -8.43
N LEU A 78 1.28 -4.63 -7.13
CA LEU A 78 2.64 -4.74 -6.60
C LEU A 78 2.84 -6.17 -6.06
N ARG A 79 4.01 -6.73 -6.29
CA ARG A 79 4.36 -8.08 -5.80
C ARG A 79 5.34 -7.96 -4.65
N TRP A 80 5.06 -8.66 -3.57
CA TRP A 80 5.98 -8.69 -2.44
C TRP A 80 7.38 -9.11 -2.86
N SER A 81 7.50 -10.08 -3.74
CA SER A 81 8.80 -10.60 -4.16
C SER A 81 9.63 -9.57 -4.93
N GLU A 82 9.02 -8.49 -5.38
CA GLU A 82 9.69 -7.44 -6.15
C GLU A 82 9.92 -6.16 -5.35
N LEU A 83 9.55 -6.16 -4.08
CA LEU A 83 9.66 -4.96 -3.24
C LEU A 83 10.95 -4.93 -2.43
#